data_c3c508b6252cb812dd0ddae0c4e1c9ca
#
_entry.id   c3c508b6252cb812dd0ddae0c4e1c9ca
#
_cell.length_a   1.000
_cell.length_b   1.000
_cell.length_c   1.000
_cell.angle_alpha   90.00
_cell.angle_beta   90.00
_cell.angle_gamma   90.00
#
_symmetry.space_group_name_H-M   'P 1'
#
loop_
_entity.id
_entity.type
_entity.pdbx_description
1 polymer ?
#
loop_
_entity_poly.entity_id
_entity_poly.type
_entity_poly.pdbx_seq_one_letter_code
_entity_poly.pdbx_strand_id
1 'polypeptide(L)'
;KQSIELWPKWIEFLKKFNYELKIKKPLIQLTTNEEQFKKLEKFVYESGNLNLQILKRDSIIINNINQAFQTKNIKGMISFDDGRINAKSLLKTLDKYLKYKKINFVNEEIIKIRKANNQWFSTTKNNRDIKSDIVILCNSLKAVDLIDNLSHNIKLKPVLGQAMEIEINDAEVDLLSLPKQFNIN
;
A
#
# COMPACT_ATOMS: atom_id res chain seq x y z
N LYS A 1 -6.83 -11.88 4.25
CA LYS A 1 -7.21 -12.98 3.32
C LYS A 1 -8.03 -12.45 2.14
N GLN A 2 -9.17 -11.81 2.36
CA GLN A 2 -10.05 -11.32 1.28
C GLN A 2 -9.35 -10.37 0.28
N SER A 3 -8.50 -9.46 0.73
CA SER A 3 -7.78 -8.54 -0.17
C SER A 3 -6.88 -9.25 -1.17
N ILE A 4 -6.17 -10.30 -0.74
CA ILE A 4 -5.27 -11.09 -1.60
C ILE A 4 -6.06 -11.73 -2.76
N GLU A 5 -7.27 -12.19 -2.48
CA GLU A 5 -8.15 -12.82 -3.48
C GLU A 5 -8.82 -11.80 -4.43
N LEU A 6 -9.08 -10.60 -3.94
CA LEU A 6 -9.75 -9.55 -4.71
C LEU A 6 -8.82 -8.80 -5.65
N TRP A 7 -7.57 -8.56 -5.25
CA TRP A 7 -6.62 -7.79 -6.05
C TRP A 7 -6.40 -8.34 -7.46
N PRO A 8 -6.21 -9.66 -7.69
CA PRO A 8 -6.07 -10.18 -9.05
C PRO A 8 -7.28 -9.88 -9.95
N LYS A 9 -8.48 -10.00 -9.40
CA LYS A 9 -9.74 -9.71 -10.12
C LYS A 9 -9.85 -8.23 -10.47
N TRP A 10 -9.48 -7.35 -9.54
CA TRP A 10 -9.47 -5.91 -9.75
C TRP A 10 -8.44 -5.51 -10.82
N ILE A 11 -7.24 -6.06 -10.78
CA ILE A 11 -6.21 -5.76 -11.77
C ILE A 11 -6.66 -6.21 -13.15
N GLU A 12 -7.22 -7.40 -13.29
CA GLU A 12 -7.74 -7.88 -14.57
C GLU A 12 -8.82 -6.97 -15.14
N PHE A 13 -9.72 -6.50 -14.28
CA PHE A 13 -10.73 -5.52 -14.66
C PHE A 13 -10.11 -4.18 -15.08
N LEU A 14 -9.14 -3.66 -14.31
CA LEU A 14 -8.50 -2.36 -14.55
C LEU A 14 -7.56 -2.37 -15.77
N LYS A 15 -7.09 -3.52 -16.22
CA LYS A 15 -6.30 -3.65 -17.46
C LYS A 15 -7.03 -3.12 -18.70
N LYS A 16 -8.36 -3.06 -18.69
CA LYS A 16 -9.16 -2.42 -19.75
C LYS A 16 -8.82 -0.93 -19.92
N PHE A 17 -8.30 -0.29 -18.86
CA PHE A 17 -7.93 1.12 -18.84
C PHE A 17 -6.42 1.34 -18.90
N ASN A 18 -5.64 0.30 -18.57
CA ASN A 18 -4.20 0.31 -18.64
C ASN A 18 -3.67 -1.14 -18.68
N TYR A 19 -3.32 -1.62 -19.86
CA TYR A 19 -2.86 -3.00 -20.10
C TYR A 19 -1.54 -3.34 -19.38
N GLU A 20 -0.71 -2.34 -19.08
CA GLU A 20 0.56 -2.52 -18.36
C GLU A 20 0.39 -2.74 -16.85
N LEU A 21 -0.82 -2.49 -16.32
CA LEU A 21 -1.07 -2.63 -14.91
C LEU A 21 -0.97 -4.10 -14.48
N LYS A 22 -0.06 -4.39 -13.58
CA LYS A 22 0.17 -5.74 -13.09
C LYS A 22 0.62 -5.77 -11.63
N ILE A 23 0.33 -6.86 -10.95
CA ILE A 23 0.92 -7.18 -9.65
C ILE A 23 2.25 -7.90 -9.92
N LYS A 24 3.33 -7.39 -9.40
CA LYS A 24 4.64 -8.06 -9.43
C LYS A 24 4.76 -8.93 -8.17
N LYS A 25 4.96 -10.21 -8.36
CA LYS A 25 5.21 -11.21 -7.30
C LYS A 25 6.60 -11.82 -7.50
N PRO A 26 7.21 -12.39 -6.49
CA PRO A 26 6.81 -12.40 -5.08
C PRO A 26 7.09 -11.07 -4.36
N LEU A 27 6.61 -10.95 -3.13
CA LEU A 27 7.02 -9.88 -2.21
C LEU A 27 8.18 -10.38 -1.35
N ILE A 28 9.26 -9.60 -1.31
CA ILE A 28 10.41 -9.85 -0.43
C ILE A 28 10.47 -8.73 0.61
N GLN A 29 10.46 -9.10 1.87
CA GLN A 29 10.66 -8.19 2.98
C GLN A 29 12.04 -8.44 3.58
N LEU A 30 12.85 -7.38 3.66
CA LEU A 30 14.23 -7.44 4.13
C LEU A 30 14.38 -6.67 5.42
N THR A 31 15.34 -7.08 6.24
CA THR A 31 15.75 -6.37 7.45
C THR A 31 17.22 -6.65 7.77
N THR A 32 17.88 -5.66 8.37
CA THR A 32 19.20 -5.82 9.00
C THR A 32 19.09 -5.94 10.52
N ASN A 33 17.89 -5.70 11.07
CA ASN A 33 17.61 -5.70 12.49
C ASN A 33 17.25 -7.10 12.97
N GLU A 34 17.99 -7.62 13.97
CA GLU A 34 17.81 -8.96 14.47
C GLU A 34 16.48 -9.16 15.20
N GLU A 35 16.01 -8.16 15.93
CA GLU A 35 14.71 -8.23 16.62
C GLU A 35 13.54 -8.29 15.62
N GLN A 36 13.61 -7.48 14.57
CA GLN A 36 12.61 -7.53 13.49
C GLN A 36 12.66 -8.88 12.77
N PHE A 37 13.85 -9.41 12.53
CA PHE A 37 13.98 -10.71 11.90
C PHE A 37 13.33 -11.83 12.73
N LYS A 38 13.54 -11.84 14.03
CA LYS A 38 12.86 -12.78 14.94
C LYS A 38 11.33 -12.66 14.87
N LYS A 39 10.81 -11.45 14.73
CA LYS A 39 9.37 -11.23 14.55
C LYS A 39 8.88 -11.82 13.22
N LEU A 40 9.65 -11.70 12.14
CA LEU A 40 9.34 -12.32 10.86
C LEU A 40 9.38 -13.85 10.95
N GLU A 41 10.39 -14.43 11.59
CA GLU A 41 10.48 -15.88 11.80
C GLU A 41 9.27 -16.41 12.56
N LYS A 42 8.93 -15.75 13.67
CA LYS A 42 7.74 -16.09 14.44
C LYS A 42 6.47 -16.01 13.60
N PHE A 43 6.28 -14.93 12.84
CA PHE A 43 5.13 -14.75 11.96
C PHE A 43 5.02 -15.85 10.90
N VAL A 44 6.13 -16.21 10.24
CA VAL A 44 6.14 -17.27 9.22
C VAL A 44 5.77 -18.61 9.87
N TYR A 45 6.35 -18.93 11.02
CA TYR A 45 6.08 -20.17 11.76
C TYR A 45 4.60 -20.25 12.20
N GLU A 46 4.09 -19.20 12.84
CA GLU A 46 2.72 -19.18 13.37
C GLU A 46 1.64 -19.11 12.28
N SER A 47 1.98 -18.58 11.11
CA SER A 47 1.03 -18.47 10.00
C SER A 47 0.61 -19.83 9.43
N GLY A 48 1.48 -20.83 9.50
CA GLY A 48 1.30 -22.11 8.83
C GLY A 48 1.17 -22.02 7.30
N ASN A 49 1.49 -20.86 6.71
CA ASN A 49 1.35 -20.64 5.28
C ASN A 49 2.62 -21.11 4.54
N LEU A 50 2.50 -22.16 3.73
CA LEU A 50 3.58 -22.73 2.94
C LEU A 50 4.15 -21.77 1.87
N ASN A 51 3.40 -20.72 1.52
CA ASN A 51 3.84 -19.70 0.58
C ASN A 51 4.65 -18.57 1.24
N LEU A 52 4.93 -18.69 2.55
CA LEU A 52 5.84 -17.83 3.28
C LEU A 52 7.12 -18.59 3.62
N GLN A 53 8.26 -18.03 3.30
CA GLN A 53 9.56 -18.65 3.59
C GLN A 53 10.53 -17.63 4.18
N ILE A 54 11.31 -18.07 5.15
CA ILE A 54 12.40 -17.28 5.71
C ILE A 54 13.60 -17.30 4.76
N LEU A 55 14.14 -16.13 4.49
CA LEU A 55 15.38 -15.94 3.74
C LEU A 55 16.52 -15.75 4.72
N LYS A 56 17.30 -16.81 4.92
CA LYS A 56 18.51 -16.79 5.75
C LYS A 56 19.72 -16.31 4.95
N ARG A 57 20.81 -16.06 5.65
CA ARG A 57 22.04 -15.50 5.13
C ARG A 57 22.67 -16.32 3.97
N ASP A 58 22.46 -17.61 3.97
CA ASP A 58 22.97 -18.59 2.99
C ASP A 58 22.07 -18.75 1.75
N SER A 59 20.90 -18.12 1.73
CA SER A 59 20.02 -18.18 0.55
C SER A 59 20.66 -17.42 -0.64
N ILE A 60 20.52 -17.97 -1.83
CA ILE A 60 21.00 -17.35 -3.08
C ILE A 60 20.46 -15.92 -3.22
N ILE A 61 19.17 -15.71 -2.91
CA ILE A 61 18.53 -14.40 -2.99
C ILE A 61 19.26 -13.40 -2.07
N ILE A 62 19.52 -13.78 -0.82
CA ILE A 62 20.21 -12.89 0.13
C ILE A 62 21.65 -12.64 -0.28
N ASN A 63 22.35 -13.64 -0.81
CA ASN A 63 23.71 -13.48 -1.29
C ASN A 63 23.78 -12.48 -2.44
N ASN A 64 22.89 -12.58 -3.42
CA ASN A 64 22.83 -11.63 -4.53
C ASN A 64 22.51 -10.20 -4.05
N ILE A 65 21.59 -10.06 -3.10
CA ILE A 65 21.25 -8.77 -2.49
C ILE A 65 22.45 -8.19 -1.75
N ASN A 66 23.13 -9.00 -0.93
CA ASN A 66 24.31 -8.57 -0.18
C ASN A 66 25.45 -8.11 -1.12
N GLN A 67 25.65 -8.78 -2.24
CA GLN A 67 26.62 -8.37 -3.26
C GLN A 67 26.23 -7.03 -3.90
N ALA A 68 24.97 -6.91 -4.36
CA ALA A 68 24.49 -5.71 -5.04
C ALA A 68 24.54 -4.45 -4.15
N PHE A 69 24.29 -4.60 -2.86
CA PHE A 69 24.26 -3.47 -1.91
C PHE A 69 25.50 -3.40 -1.01
N GLN A 70 26.52 -4.24 -1.25
CA GLN A 70 27.74 -4.30 -0.45
C GLN A 70 27.48 -4.42 1.06
N THR A 71 26.46 -5.17 1.44
CA THR A 71 26.07 -5.38 2.84
C THR A 71 26.33 -6.82 3.25
N LYS A 72 26.40 -7.09 4.56
CA LYS A 72 26.74 -8.44 5.06
C LYS A 72 25.68 -9.07 5.96
N ASN A 73 24.64 -8.35 6.35
CA ASN A 73 23.72 -8.79 7.41
C ASN A 73 22.24 -8.70 7.04
N ILE A 74 21.92 -8.70 5.75
CA ILE A 74 20.52 -8.72 5.33
C ILE A 74 19.94 -10.12 5.54
N LYS A 75 18.74 -10.15 6.06
CA LYS A 75 17.87 -11.30 6.24
C LYS A 75 16.46 -10.90 5.85
N GLY A 76 15.55 -11.85 5.72
CA GLY A 76 14.17 -11.48 5.38
C GLY A 76 13.22 -12.64 5.26
N MET A 77 12.09 -12.36 4.66
CA MET A 77 11.13 -13.38 4.23
C MET A 77 10.66 -13.11 2.80
N ILE A 78 10.23 -14.15 2.13
CA ILE A 78 9.57 -14.11 0.84
C ILE A 78 8.13 -14.59 1.00
N SER A 79 7.20 -13.86 0.37
CA SER A 79 5.80 -14.25 0.25
C SER A 79 5.47 -14.43 -1.22
N PHE A 80 5.08 -15.63 -1.62
CA PHE A 80 4.69 -15.94 -3.00
C PHE A 80 3.25 -15.51 -3.30
N ASP A 81 2.41 -15.35 -2.29
CA ASP A 81 1.02 -14.89 -2.44
C ASP A 81 0.94 -13.37 -2.57
N ASP A 82 1.80 -12.67 -1.85
CA ASP A 82 1.83 -11.22 -1.84
C ASP A 82 2.60 -10.66 -3.03
N GLY A 83 2.24 -9.45 -3.37
CA GLY A 83 2.87 -8.74 -4.46
C GLY A 83 2.81 -7.24 -4.27
N ARG A 84 3.40 -6.55 -5.21
CA ARG A 84 3.40 -5.08 -5.28
C ARG A 84 2.80 -4.59 -6.59
N ILE A 85 2.22 -3.42 -6.53
CA ILE A 85 1.71 -2.70 -7.69
C ILE A 85 2.38 -1.33 -7.75
N ASN A 86 2.63 -0.83 -8.94
CA ASN A 86 3.09 0.54 -9.09
C ASN A 86 1.95 1.51 -8.76
N ALA A 87 2.10 2.25 -7.66
CA ALA A 87 1.06 3.15 -7.15
C ALA A 87 0.72 4.28 -8.13
N LYS A 88 1.72 4.88 -8.80
CA LYS A 88 1.50 5.94 -9.80
C LYS A 88 0.68 5.41 -10.98
N SER A 89 1.00 4.20 -11.47
CA SER A 89 0.26 3.56 -12.55
C SER A 89 -1.17 3.21 -12.13
N LEU A 90 -1.35 2.69 -10.92
CA LEU A 90 -2.67 2.39 -10.37
C LEU A 90 -3.54 3.65 -10.27
N LEU A 91 -3.03 4.73 -9.69
CA LEU A 91 -3.76 5.99 -9.53
C LEU A 91 -4.17 6.58 -10.89
N LYS A 92 -3.27 6.60 -11.89
CA LYS A 92 -3.60 7.02 -13.25
C LYS A 92 -4.70 6.16 -13.88
N THR A 93 -4.67 4.85 -13.60
CA THR A 93 -5.68 3.91 -14.11
C THR A 93 -7.03 4.12 -13.45
N LEU A 94 -7.05 4.35 -12.14
CA LEU A 94 -8.27 4.67 -11.40
C LEU A 94 -8.87 6.00 -11.87
N ASP A 95 -8.07 7.03 -12.14
CA ASP A 95 -8.55 8.30 -12.70
C ASP A 95 -9.26 8.09 -14.05
N LYS A 96 -8.65 7.31 -14.96
CA LYS A 96 -9.29 6.94 -16.23
C LYS A 96 -10.62 6.20 -16.03
N TYR A 97 -10.66 5.28 -15.09
CA TYR A 97 -11.86 4.53 -14.75
C TYR A 97 -12.96 5.42 -14.19
N LEU A 98 -12.64 6.32 -13.26
CA LEU A 98 -13.60 7.27 -12.69
C LEU A 98 -14.19 8.21 -13.74
N LYS A 99 -13.35 8.70 -14.65
CA LYS A 99 -13.81 9.52 -15.80
C LYS A 99 -14.73 8.74 -16.74
N TYR A 100 -14.38 7.49 -17.04
CA TYR A 100 -15.23 6.60 -17.85
C TYR A 100 -16.59 6.37 -17.18
N LYS A 101 -16.62 6.22 -15.87
CA LYS A 101 -17.86 6.06 -15.09
C LYS A 101 -18.63 7.37 -14.88
N LYS A 102 -18.11 8.50 -15.38
CA LYS A 102 -18.70 9.84 -15.21
C LYS A 102 -18.97 10.17 -13.74
N ILE A 103 -18.10 9.72 -12.85
CA ILE A 103 -18.19 10.02 -11.41
C ILE A 103 -17.87 11.50 -11.24
N ASN A 104 -18.74 12.19 -10.50
CA ASN A 104 -18.55 13.60 -10.20
C ASN A 104 -17.36 13.76 -9.23
N PHE A 105 -16.32 14.45 -9.67
CA PHE A 105 -15.11 14.68 -8.91
C PHE A 105 -15.09 16.13 -8.42
N VAL A 106 -15.03 16.32 -7.11
CA VAL A 106 -14.95 17.63 -6.47
C VAL A 106 -13.56 17.79 -5.90
N ASN A 107 -12.76 18.67 -6.49
CA ASN A 107 -11.39 18.97 -6.04
C ASN A 107 -11.41 20.09 -4.97
N GLU A 108 -12.05 19.80 -3.85
CA GLU A 108 -12.14 20.73 -2.72
C GLU A 108 -11.83 19.99 -1.41
N GLU A 109 -11.25 20.69 -0.46
CA GLU A 109 -11.01 20.17 0.89
C GLU A 109 -12.32 20.17 1.67
N ILE A 110 -12.68 19.00 2.25
CA ILE A 110 -13.78 18.90 3.20
C ILE A 110 -13.25 19.26 4.58
N ILE A 111 -13.87 20.24 5.22
CA ILE A 111 -13.49 20.75 6.55
C ILE A 111 -14.45 20.33 7.65
N LYS A 112 -15.66 19.89 7.30
CA LYS A 112 -16.67 19.47 8.27
C LYS A 112 -17.62 18.46 7.65
N ILE A 113 -18.05 17.50 8.45
CA ILE A 113 -19.18 16.61 8.14
C ILE A 113 -20.21 16.69 9.24
N ARG A 114 -21.47 16.60 8.89
CA ARG A 114 -22.60 16.59 9.84
C ARG A 114 -23.75 15.74 9.29
N LYS A 115 -24.53 15.19 10.18
CA LYS A 115 -25.77 14.48 9.83
C LYS A 115 -26.98 15.32 10.27
N ALA A 116 -27.92 15.54 9.37
CA ALA A 116 -29.17 16.19 9.64
C ALA A 116 -30.28 15.59 8.76
N ASN A 117 -31.48 15.41 9.30
CA ASN A 117 -32.64 14.86 8.58
C ASN A 117 -32.32 13.55 7.83
N ASN A 118 -31.60 12.67 8.48
CA ASN A 118 -31.15 11.37 7.95
C ASN A 118 -30.22 11.43 6.72
N GLN A 119 -29.64 12.61 6.42
CA GLN A 119 -28.70 12.82 5.35
C GLN A 119 -27.37 13.38 5.85
N TRP A 120 -26.31 13.12 5.12
CA TRP A 120 -24.99 13.65 5.40
C TRP A 120 -24.73 14.93 4.59
N PHE A 121 -24.07 15.87 5.23
CA PHE A 121 -23.60 17.10 4.63
C PHE A 121 -22.09 17.19 4.84
N SER A 122 -21.35 17.29 3.75
CA SER A 122 -19.91 17.50 3.73
C SER A 122 -19.65 18.95 3.31
N THR A 123 -19.16 19.77 4.24
CA THR A 123 -18.88 21.19 3.99
C THR A 123 -17.47 21.34 3.47
N THR A 124 -17.32 21.95 2.31
CA THR A 124 -16.03 22.28 1.72
C THR A 124 -15.41 23.53 2.34
N LYS A 125 -14.11 23.72 2.14
CA LYS A 125 -13.39 24.93 2.57
C LYS A 125 -13.98 26.21 1.98
N ASN A 126 -14.64 26.12 0.83
CA ASN A 126 -15.35 27.24 0.19
C ASN A 126 -16.80 27.41 0.70
N ASN A 127 -17.12 26.82 1.85
CA ASN A 127 -18.44 26.88 2.48
C ASN A 127 -19.59 26.30 1.61
N ARG A 128 -19.30 25.38 0.73
CA ARG A 128 -20.30 24.65 -0.06
C ARG A 128 -20.65 23.34 0.65
N ASP A 129 -21.93 23.05 0.84
CA ASP A 129 -22.41 21.78 1.35
C ASP A 129 -22.66 20.79 0.22
N ILE A 130 -22.09 19.61 0.34
CA ILE A 130 -22.35 18.45 -0.53
C ILE A 130 -23.20 17.48 0.27
N LYS A 131 -24.38 17.19 -0.27
CA LYS A 131 -25.38 16.31 0.36
C LYS A 131 -25.22 14.88 -0.17
N SER A 132 -25.31 13.89 0.73
CA SER A 132 -25.22 12.48 0.38
C SER A 132 -25.95 11.60 1.40
N ASP A 133 -26.29 10.37 0.99
CA ASP A 133 -26.88 9.38 1.90
C ASP A 133 -25.80 8.65 2.71
N ILE A 134 -24.60 8.54 2.15
CA ILE A 134 -23.44 7.84 2.75
C ILE A 134 -22.19 8.69 2.57
N VAL A 135 -21.34 8.73 3.58
CA VAL A 135 -19.99 9.31 3.52
C VAL A 135 -18.98 8.22 3.86
N ILE A 136 -17.96 8.06 3.01
CA ILE A 136 -16.85 7.15 3.24
C ILE A 136 -15.57 7.98 3.41
N LEU A 137 -14.92 7.87 4.57
CA LEU A 137 -13.70 8.60 4.89
C LEU A 137 -12.49 7.75 4.53
N CYS A 138 -11.68 8.21 3.57
CA CYS A 138 -10.46 7.56 3.11
C CYS A 138 -9.22 8.45 3.28
N ASN A 139 -9.28 9.47 4.14
CA ASN A 139 -8.26 10.51 4.31
C ASN A 139 -7.28 10.25 5.47
N SER A 140 -7.17 8.98 5.92
CA SER A 140 -6.18 8.54 6.92
C SER A 140 -6.23 9.38 8.22
N LEU A 141 -5.10 9.91 8.68
CA LEU A 141 -5.00 10.65 9.96
C LEU A 141 -5.96 11.84 10.06
N LYS A 142 -6.18 12.55 8.97
CA LYS A 142 -7.10 13.69 8.93
C LYS A 142 -8.58 13.29 9.05
N ALA A 143 -8.90 11.99 9.02
CA ALA A 143 -10.26 11.54 9.27
C ALA A 143 -10.72 11.87 10.70
N VAL A 144 -9.80 11.87 11.66
CA VAL A 144 -10.07 12.18 13.07
C VAL A 144 -10.70 13.57 13.21
N ASP A 145 -10.12 14.57 12.54
CA ASP A 145 -10.59 15.96 12.60
C ASP A 145 -12.03 16.11 12.12
N LEU A 146 -12.45 15.26 11.18
CA LEU A 146 -13.80 15.28 10.62
C LEU A 146 -14.83 14.55 11.48
N ILE A 147 -14.41 13.56 12.28
CA ILE A 147 -15.30 12.71 13.07
C ILE A 147 -15.40 13.12 14.55
N ASP A 148 -14.52 13.99 15.04
CA ASP A 148 -14.54 14.44 16.44
C ASP A 148 -15.92 15.02 16.84
N ASN A 149 -16.58 15.71 15.93
CA ASN A 149 -17.92 16.26 16.13
C ASN A 149 -19.06 15.22 16.08
N LEU A 150 -18.73 13.96 15.75
CA LEU A 150 -19.70 12.87 15.61
C LEU A 150 -19.70 11.91 16.81
N SER A 151 -19.08 12.29 17.91
CA SER A 151 -18.95 11.48 19.14
C SER A 151 -18.23 10.13 18.91
N HIS A 152 -17.40 10.02 17.89
CA HIS A 152 -16.56 8.86 17.65
C HIS A 152 -15.15 9.10 18.18
N ASN A 153 -14.75 8.34 19.18
CA ASN A 153 -13.40 8.43 19.76
C ASN A 153 -12.46 7.45 19.08
N ILE A 154 -12.05 7.74 17.85
CA ILE A 154 -11.06 6.95 17.12
C ILE A 154 -9.69 7.60 17.29
N LYS A 155 -8.77 6.91 17.97
CA LYS A 155 -7.39 7.37 18.14
C LYS A 155 -6.51 6.78 17.05
N LEU A 156 -6.11 7.58 16.09
CA LEU A 156 -5.10 7.22 15.09
C LEU A 156 -3.74 7.77 15.52
N LYS A 157 -2.72 6.93 15.52
CA LYS A 157 -1.35 7.34 15.80
C LYS A 157 -0.58 7.45 14.46
N PRO A 158 0.09 8.58 14.20
CA PRO A 158 0.93 8.70 13.03
C PRO A 158 2.12 7.75 13.16
N VAL A 159 2.42 7.06 12.06
CA VAL A 159 3.65 6.31 11.90
C VAL A 159 4.42 6.95 10.76
N LEU A 160 5.66 7.37 11.02
CA LEU A 160 6.51 7.95 9.99
C LEU A 160 6.89 6.86 9.00
N GLY A 161 6.47 7.03 7.75
CA GLY A 161 6.90 6.24 6.60
C GLY A 161 7.66 7.13 5.63
N GLN A 162 8.84 6.70 5.23
CA GLN A 162 9.61 7.37 4.19
C GLN A 162 9.76 6.44 3.00
N ALA A 163 9.64 6.98 1.80
CA ALA A 163 9.90 6.27 0.56
C ALA A 163 10.85 7.10 -0.29
N MET A 164 11.88 6.45 -0.83
CA MET A 164 12.82 7.04 -1.76
C MET A 164 12.67 6.36 -3.12
N GLU A 165 12.52 7.14 -4.17
CA GLU A 165 12.57 6.66 -5.54
C GLU A 165 14.00 6.83 -6.05
N ILE A 166 14.64 5.71 -6.39
CA ILE A 166 16.02 5.71 -6.91
C ILE A 166 15.96 5.21 -8.35
N GLU A 167 16.56 5.98 -9.25
CA GLU A 167 16.79 5.53 -10.62
C GLU A 167 18.14 4.82 -10.66
N ILE A 168 18.13 3.57 -11.10
CA ILE A 168 19.34 2.75 -11.24
C ILE A 168 19.51 2.48 -12.73
N ASN A 169 20.60 2.98 -13.30
CA ASN A 169 20.89 2.84 -14.73
C ASN A 169 21.60 1.52 -15.08
N ASP A 170 21.77 0.61 -14.13
CA ASP A 170 22.49 -0.64 -14.31
C ASP A 170 21.55 -1.79 -14.67
N ALA A 171 21.72 -2.38 -15.84
CA ALA A 171 20.90 -3.49 -16.34
C ALA A 171 21.00 -4.76 -15.46
N GLU A 172 22.07 -4.94 -14.70
CA GLU A 172 22.25 -6.09 -13.82
C GLU A 172 21.28 -6.11 -12.61
N VAL A 173 20.77 -4.96 -12.20
CA VAL A 173 19.82 -4.88 -11.08
C VAL A 173 18.39 -5.28 -11.50
N ASP A 174 18.10 -5.29 -12.79
CA ASP A 174 16.79 -5.72 -13.32
C ASP A 174 16.59 -7.24 -13.17
N LEU A 175 17.67 -8.01 -13.09
CA LEU A 175 17.64 -9.47 -12.87
C LEU A 175 17.18 -9.86 -11.46
N LEU A 176 17.29 -8.97 -10.50
CA LEU A 176 16.96 -9.26 -9.10
C LEU A 176 15.52 -8.96 -8.76
N SER A 177 14.58 -8.68 -9.57
CA SER A 177 13.18 -8.36 -9.24
C SER A 177 12.98 -7.84 -7.78
N LEU A 178 13.98 -7.10 -7.30
CA LEU A 178 13.99 -6.54 -5.96
C LEU A 178 12.86 -5.54 -5.83
N PRO A 179 12.14 -5.52 -4.71
CA PRO A 179 11.22 -4.44 -4.46
C PRO A 179 12.01 -3.13 -4.49
N LYS A 180 11.62 -2.18 -5.34
CA LYS A 180 12.19 -0.82 -5.36
C LYS A 180 11.85 -0.02 -4.08
N GLN A 181 11.37 -0.70 -3.06
CA GLN A 181 11.11 -0.15 -1.73
C GLN A 181 11.79 -1.05 -0.71
N PHE A 182 12.82 -0.52 -0.10
CA PHE A 182 13.45 -1.11 1.08
C PHE A 182 12.94 -0.35 2.30
N ASN A 183 12.29 -1.05 3.21
CA ASN A 183 12.15 -0.54 4.57
C ASN A 183 13.42 -0.93 5.32
N ILE A 184 14.43 -0.09 5.25
CA ILE A 184 15.60 -0.17 6.13
C ILE A 184 15.23 0.67 7.36
N ASN A 185 14.82 0.00 8.41
CA ASN A 185 14.67 0.61 9.74
C ASN A 185 15.90 0.30 10.59
#